data_fe98960ca715d2c99807285a57d27dab
#
_entry.id   fe98960ca715d2c99807285a57d27dab
#
_cell.length_a   1.000
_cell.length_b   1.000
_cell.length_c   1.000
_cell.angle_alpha   90.00
_cell.angle_beta   90.00
_cell.angle_gamma   90.00
#
_symmetry.space_group_name_H-M   'P 1'
#
loop_
_entity.id
_entity.type
_entity.pdbx_description
1 polymer ?
#
loop_
_entity_poly.entity_id
_entity_poly.type
_entity_poly.pdbx_seq_one_letter_code
_entity_poly.pdbx_strand_id
1 'polypeptide(L)'
;MMAIPGAQRVTLVDCASGLAVASAGRDDGVDQHEDAAGATDAVRSVLGSAALSATPDGDDVEEIIVCGAAGYHLLVLTGPDLDGHLFVHLVVDREKGNLALARLRMQGLVREMAVR
;
A
#
# COMPACT_ATOMS: atom_id res chain seq x y z
N MET A 1 10.95 -3.94 -4.91
CA MET A 1 10.20 -2.73 -4.51
C MET A 1 11.07 -1.66 -3.86
N MET A 2 12.04 -2.05 -3.05
CA MET A 2 12.99 -1.07 -2.48
C MET A 2 13.90 -0.42 -3.53
N ALA A 3 13.95 -0.94 -4.74
CA ALA A 3 14.70 -0.30 -5.84
C ALA A 3 14.01 0.95 -6.38
N ILE A 4 12.77 1.23 -5.99
CA ILE A 4 12.06 2.44 -6.38
C ILE A 4 12.76 3.65 -5.76
N PRO A 5 13.14 4.66 -6.56
CA PRO A 5 13.86 5.83 -6.03
C PRO A 5 13.09 6.51 -4.90
N GLY A 6 13.79 6.75 -3.80
CA GLY A 6 13.20 7.41 -2.63
C GLY A 6 12.41 6.48 -1.71
N ALA A 7 12.30 5.19 -2.03
CA ALA A 7 11.57 4.25 -1.19
C ALA A 7 12.28 4.11 0.16
N GLN A 8 11.51 4.31 1.24
CA GLN A 8 12.02 4.19 2.62
C GLN A 8 11.63 2.85 3.23
N ARG A 9 10.43 2.39 2.95
CA ARG A 9 9.91 1.16 3.52
C ARG A 9 8.79 0.61 2.63
N VAL A 10 8.71 -0.71 2.53
CA VAL A 10 7.59 -1.38 1.87
C VAL A 10 7.11 -2.50 2.79
N THR A 11 5.81 -2.62 2.95
CA THR A 11 5.18 -3.64 3.79
C THR A 11 4.04 -4.28 3.04
N LEU A 12 4.03 -5.61 3.02
CA LEU A 12 2.90 -6.38 2.49
C LEU A 12 1.99 -6.69 3.67
N VAL A 13 0.72 -6.34 3.57
CA VAL A 13 -0.23 -6.44 4.66
C VAL A 13 -1.43 -7.30 4.26
N ASP A 14 -1.84 -8.19 5.16
CA ASP A 14 -3.09 -8.93 5.03
C ASP A 14 -4.21 -8.06 5.58
N CYS A 15 -5.08 -7.57 4.70
CA CYS A 15 -6.17 -6.68 5.05
C CYS A 15 -7.24 -7.35 5.94
N ALA A 16 -7.39 -8.66 5.83
CA ALA A 16 -8.38 -9.40 6.63
C ALA A 16 -7.99 -9.45 8.10
N SER A 17 -6.70 -9.67 8.40
CA SER A 17 -6.18 -9.76 9.77
C SER A 17 -5.56 -8.48 10.28
N GLY A 18 -5.12 -7.59 9.37
CA GLY A 18 -4.37 -6.39 9.74
C GLY A 18 -2.92 -6.67 10.08
N LEU A 19 -2.41 -7.86 9.74
CA LEU A 19 -1.05 -8.27 10.08
C LEU A 19 -0.08 -8.03 8.93
N ALA A 20 1.14 -7.58 9.27
CA ALA A 20 2.22 -7.48 8.31
C ALA A 20 2.71 -8.87 7.95
N VAL A 21 2.71 -9.17 6.65
CA VAL A 21 3.17 -10.46 6.11
C VAL A 21 4.67 -10.41 5.83
N ALA A 22 5.13 -9.31 5.28
CA ALA A 22 6.54 -9.10 4.95
C ALA A 22 6.84 -7.62 4.95
N SER A 23 8.08 -7.27 5.25
CA SER A 23 8.51 -5.88 5.31
C SER A 23 9.96 -5.77 4.92
N ALA A 24 10.33 -4.68 4.26
CA ALA A 24 11.71 -4.36 3.91
C ALA A 24 11.91 -2.86 3.99
N GLY A 25 13.16 -2.44 4.23
CA GLY A 25 13.52 -1.04 4.24
C GLY A 25 14.10 -0.57 5.55
N ARG A 26 14.01 0.73 5.77
CA ARG A 26 14.66 1.41 6.89
C ARG A 26 14.07 0.96 8.24
N ASP A 27 14.94 0.61 9.17
CA ASP A 27 14.55 0.39 10.56
C ASP A 27 14.70 1.74 11.28
N ASP A 28 13.58 2.44 11.40
CA ASP A 28 13.52 3.77 12.02
C ASP A 28 12.80 3.75 13.37
N GLY A 29 12.69 2.56 13.97
CA GLY A 29 12.00 2.39 15.24
C GLY A 29 10.49 2.29 15.13
N VAL A 30 9.95 2.28 13.92
CA VAL A 30 8.51 2.13 13.70
C VAL A 30 8.12 0.66 13.92
N ASP A 31 7.08 0.45 14.74
CA ASP A 31 6.53 -0.88 14.94
C ASP A 31 5.71 -1.26 13.69
N GLN A 32 6.22 -2.23 12.92
CA GLN A 32 5.59 -2.65 11.67
C GLN A 32 4.18 -3.22 11.88
N HIS A 33 3.90 -3.82 13.04
CA HIS A 33 2.59 -4.39 13.32
C HIS A 33 1.56 -3.30 13.63
N GLU A 34 1.96 -2.31 14.42
CA GLU A 34 1.11 -1.16 14.73
C GLU A 34 0.83 -0.35 13.45
N ASP A 35 1.85 -0.15 12.63
CA ASP A 35 1.76 0.56 11.38
C ASP A 35 0.82 -0.17 10.40
N ALA A 36 0.95 -1.50 10.31
CA ALA A 36 0.09 -2.32 9.46
C ALA A 36 -1.37 -2.26 9.91
N ALA A 37 -1.61 -2.30 11.22
CA ALA A 37 -2.96 -2.22 11.76
C ALA A 37 -3.61 -0.86 11.43
N GLY A 38 -2.87 0.23 11.59
CA GLY A 38 -3.35 1.57 11.25
C GLY A 38 -3.62 1.74 9.77
N ALA A 39 -2.73 1.23 8.92
CA ALA A 39 -2.92 1.26 7.47
C ALA A 39 -4.14 0.44 7.05
N THR A 40 -4.36 -0.71 7.69
CA THR A 40 -5.52 -1.56 7.43
C THR A 40 -6.82 -0.83 7.76
N ASP A 41 -6.86 -0.11 8.88
CA ASP A 41 -8.05 0.66 9.25
C ASP A 41 -8.38 1.71 8.18
N ALA A 42 -7.37 2.40 7.66
CA ALA A 42 -7.55 3.38 6.59
C ALA A 42 -8.07 2.72 5.31
N VAL A 43 -7.49 1.59 4.92
CA VAL A 43 -7.91 0.85 3.72
C VAL A 43 -9.36 0.40 3.86
N ARG A 44 -9.73 -0.19 4.99
CA ARG A 44 -11.11 -0.65 5.22
C ARG A 44 -12.11 0.50 5.17
N SER A 45 -11.74 1.66 5.70
CA SER A 45 -12.60 2.84 5.67
C SER A 45 -12.88 3.29 4.24
N VAL A 46 -11.86 3.28 3.39
CA VAL A 46 -12.01 3.64 1.98
C VAL A 46 -12.86 2.60 1.25
N LEU A 47 -12.56 1.32 1.40
CA LEU A 47 -13.29 0.25 0.71
C LEU A 47 -14.76 0.20 1.09
N GLY A 48 -15.08 0.53 2.34
CA GLY A 48 -16.45 0.53 2.83
C GLY A 48 -17.20 1.83 2.60
N SER A 49 -16.58 2.85 2.01
CA SER A 49 -17.19 4.15 1.81
C SER A 49 -17.89 4.26 0.46
N ALA A 50 -19.18 4.48 0.47
CA ALA A 50 -19.95 4.71 -0.77
C ALA A 50 -19.51 5.99 -1.50
N ALA A 51 -18.84 6.90 -0.82
CA ALA A 51 -18.32 8.11 -1.43
C ALA A 51 -17.04 7.86 -2.24
N LEU A 52 -16.31 6.80 -1.91
CA LEU A 52 -14.99 6.54 -2.47
C LEU A 52 -14.92 5.26 -3.30
N SER A 53 -15.92 4.39 -3.19
CA SER A 53 -15.98 3.13 -3.89
C SER A 53 -17.34 2.97 -4.57
N ALA A 54 -17.33 2.49 -5.82
CA ALA A 54 -18.54 2.27 -6.58
C ALA A 54 -19.18 0.90 -6.34
N THR A 55 -18.45 -0.02 -5.71
CA THR A 55 -18.94 -1.37 -5.39
C THR A 55 -19.07 -1.54 -3.89
N PRO A 56 -19.99 -2.43 -3.42
CA PRO A 56 -20.15 -2.67 -1.98
C PRO A 56 -18.89 -3.16 -1.28
N ASP A 57 -18.05 -3.92 -1.98
CA ASP A 57 -16.84 -4.52 -1.43
C ASP A 57 -15.60 -3.69 -1.65
N GLY A 58 -15.70 -2.56 -2.40
CA GLY A 58 -14.55 -1.73 -2.72
C GLY A 58 -13.60 -2.33 -3.75
N ASP A 59 -14.02 -3.33 -4.50
CA ASP A 59 -13.18 -4.02 -5.47
C ASP A 59 -12.68 -3.14 -6.62
N ASP A 60 -13.34 -2.01 -6.83
CA ASP A 60 -12.96 -1.03 -7.85
C ASP A 60 -11.82 -0.11 -7.41
N VAL A 61 -11.46 -0.12 -6.13
CA VAL A 61 -10.37 0.72 -5.62
C VAL A 61 -9.03 0.05 -5.90
N GLU A 62 -8.17 0.73 -6.65
CA GLU A 62 -6.87 0.19 -7.03
C GLU A 62 -5.74 0.67 -6.11
N GLU A 63 -5.80 1.93 -5.70
CA GLU A 63 -4.75 2.51 -4.86
C GLU A 63 -5.30 3.65 -4.01
N ILE A 64 -4.62 3.90 -2.90
CA ILE A 64 -4.88 5.03 -2.01
C ILE A 64 -3.56 5.77 -1.83
N ILE A 65 -3.58 7.08 -1.99
CA ILE A 65 -2.38 7.91 -1.86
C ILE A 65 -2.59 8.93 -0.75
N VAL A 66 -1.64 8.96 0.19
CA VAL A 66 -1.62 9.97 1.24
C VAL A 66 -0.37 10.81 1.08
N CYS A 67 -0.54 12.11 0.88
CA CYS A 67 0.57 13.05 0.76
C CYS A 67 0.80 13.74 2.10
N GLY A 68 1.82 13.29 2.82
CA GLY A 68 2.22 13.88 4.08
C GLY A 68 3.38 14.84 3.91
N ALA A 69 3.66 15.64 4.94
CA ALA A 69 4.77 16.59 4.91
C ALA A 69 6.13 15.88 4.79
N ALA A 70 6.27 14.72 5.40
CA ALA A 70 7.52 13.96 5.42
C ALA A 70 7.65 13.00 4.22
N GLY A 71 6.54 12.63 3.57
CA GLY A 71 6.62 11.68 2.47
C GLY A 71 5.27 11.30 1.93
N TYR A 72 5.30 10.44 0.91
CA TYR A 72 4.10 9.90 0.28
C TYR A 72 3.87 8.47 0.76
N HIS A 73 2.61 8.14 1.01
CA HIS A 73 2.18 6.79 1.33
C HIS A 73 1.33 6.26 0.19
N LEU A 74 1.77 5.17 -0.42
CA LEU A 74 1.00 4.48 -1.45
C LEU A 74 0.50 3.18 -0.88
N LEU A 75 -0.82 3.02 -0.87
CA LEU A 75 -1.49 1.78 -0.45
C LEU A 75 -2.07 1.16 -1.70
N VAL A 76 -1.38 0.16 -2.26
CA VAL A 76 -1.75 -0.45 -3.53
C VAL A 76 -2.43 -1.78 -3.27
N LEU A 77 -3.69 -1.85 -3.68
CA LEU A 77 -4.50 -3.05 -3.49
C LEU A 77 -4.19 -4.06 -4.59
N THR A 78 -4.03 -5.32 -4.19
CA THR A 78 -3.65 -6.37 -5.13
C THR A 78 -4.83 -6.95 -5.91
N GLY A 79 -6.06 -6.61 -5.49
CA GLY A 79 -7.25 -7.05 -6.15
C GLY A 79 -7.64 -8.49 -5.84
N PRO A 80 -8.76 -8.97 -6.39
CA PRO A 80 -9.29 -10.30 -6.07
C PRO A 80 -8.39 -11.45 -6.55
N ASP A 81 -7.47 -11.20 -7.49
CA ASP A 81 -6.60 -12.22 -8.06
C ASP A 81 -5.58 -12.79 -7.06
N LEU A 82 -5.34 -12.08 -5.95
CA LEU A 82 -4.43 -12.55 -4.89
C LEU A 82 -5.22 -12.74 -3.59
N ASP A 83 -6.26 -13.58 -3.66
CA ASP A 83 -7.17 -13.86 -2.55
C ASP A 83 -7.89 -12.63 -1.99
N GLY A 84 -7.77 -11.50 -2.68
CA GLY A 84 -8.57 -10.31 -2.41
C GLY A 84 -8.25 -9.55 -1.13
N HIS A 85 -7.20 -9.91 -0.41
CA HIS A 85 -7.01 -9.41 0.94
C HIS A 85 -5.62 -8.85 1.24
N LEU A 86 -4.82 -8.67 0.21
CA LEU A 86 -3.46 -8.12 0.39
C LEU A 86 -3.37 -6.71 -0.16
N PHE A 87 -2.62 -5.86 0.52
CA PHE A 87 -2.21 -4.59 -0.04
C PHE A 87 -0.74 -4.33 0.28
N VAL A 88 -0.12 -3.49 -0.54
CA VAL A 88 1.28 -3.11 -0.36
C VAL A 88 1.31 -1.65 0.10
N HIS A 89 1.96 -1.40 1.22
CA HIS A 89 2.17 -0.05 1.73
C HIS A 89 3.60 0.37 1.44
N LEU A 90 3.77 1.32 0.53
CA LEU A 90 5.07 1.89 0.19
C LEU A 90 5.16 3.29 0.77
N VAL A 91 6.25 3.58 1.46
CA VAL A 91 6.56 4.91 1.98
C VAL A 91 7.71 5.49 1.16
N VAL A 92 7.50 6.66 0.58
CA VAL A 92 8.46 7.31 -0.31
C VAL A 92 8.83 8.68 0.26
N ASP A 93 10.14 8.96 0.31
CA ASP A 93 10.65 10.27 0.75
C ASP A 93 10.17 11.37 -0.20
N ARG A 94 9.66 12.45 0.36
CA ARG A 94 9.08 13.54 -0.43
C ARG A 94 10.12 14.27 -1.29
N GLU A 95 11.35 14.41 -0.79
CA GLU A 95 12.41 15.11 -1.51
C GLU A 95 13.14 14.23 -2.52
N LYS A 96 13.38 12.97 -2.15
CA LYS A 96 14.16 12.03 -2.97
C LYS A 96 13.31 11.19 -3.90
N GLY A 97 12.00 11.10 -3.62
CA GLY A 97 11.10 10.28 -4.39
C GLY A 97 10.36 11.06 -5.47
N ASN A 98 9.79 10.30 -6.40
CA ASN A 98 8.90 10.80 -7.44
C ASN A 98 7.62 10.01 -7.38
N LEU A 99 6.53 10.66 -7.00
CA LEU A 99 5.25 9.98 -6.79
C LEU A 99 4.75 9.30 -8.06
N ALA A 100 4.82 9.98 -9.20
CA ALA A 100 4.35 9.41 -10.46
C ALA A 100 5.13 8.16 -10.85
N LEU A 101 6.45 8.20 -10.71
CA LEU A 101 7.30 7.06 -11.00
C LEU A 101 7.05 5.90 -10.02
N ALA A 102 6.89 6.22 -8.74
CA ALA A 102 6.59 5.22 -7.71
C ALA A 102 5.28 4.49 -8.03
N ARG A 103 4.24 5.24 -8.42
CA ARG A 103 2.96 4.66 -8.80
C ARG A 103 3.08 3.71 -9.98
N LEU A 104 3.78 4.14 -11.02
CA LEU A 104 3.98 3.30 -12.22
C LEU A 104 4.69 2.00 -11.89
N ARG A 105 5.74 2.09 -11.09
CA ARG A 105 6.53 0.91 -10.72
C ARG A 105 5.75 -0.02 -9.81
N MET A 106 5.01 0.52 -8.86
CA MET A 106 4.18 -0.30 -7.98
C MET A 106 3.08 -1.02 -8.73
N GLN A 107 2.43 -0.36 -9.66
CA GLN A 107 1.40 -0.98 -10.48
C GLN A 107 1.96 -2.15 -11.29
N GLY A 108 3.15 -1.98 -11.86
CA GLY A 108 3.82 -3.04 -12.59
C GLY A 108 4.18 -4.24 -11.71
N LEU A 109 4.70 -3.98 -10.52
CA LEU A 109 5.08 -5.04 -9.58
C LEU A 109 3.87 -5.81 -9.07
N VAL A 110 2.78 -5.12 -8.79
CA VAL A 110 1.54 -5.78 -8.34
C VAL A 110 0.96 -6.66 -9.45
N ARG A 111 1.02 -6.21 -10.71
CA ARG A 111 0.60 -7.04 -11.85
C ARG A 111 1.44 -8.30 -11.97
N GLU A 112 2.75 -8.19 -11.78
CA GLU A 112 3.64 -9.35 -11.79
C GLU A 112 3.26 -10.35 -10.70
N MET A 113 2.93 -9.87 -9.51
CA MET A 113 2.48 -10.73 -8.42
C MET A 113 1.20 -11.47 -8.78
N ALA A 114 0.26 -10.79 -9.45
CA ALA A 114 -1.03 -11.38 -9.82
C ALA A 114 -0.90 -12.46 -10.91
N VAL A 115 0.13 -12.37 -11.76
CA VAL A 115 0.36 -13.33 -12.85
C VAL A 115 1.04 -14.60 -12.35
N ARG A 116 1.72 -14.53 -11.20
CA ARG A 116 2.40 -15.69 -10.63
C ARG A 116 1.41 -16.53 -9.85
#